data_2d56d6751c77a381ca37549af51035ef
#
_entry.id   2d56d6751c77a381ca37549af51035ef
#
_cell.length_a   1.000
_cell.length_b   1.000
_cell.length_c   1.000
_cell.angle_alpha   90.00
_cell.angle_beta   90.00
_cell.angle_gamma   90.00
#
_symmetry.space_group_name_H-M   'P 1'
#
loop_
_entity.id
_entity.type
_entity.pdbx_description
1 polymer ?
#
loop_
_entity_poly.entity_id
_entity_poly.type
_entity_poly.pdbx_seq_one_letter_code
_entity_poly.pdbx_strand_id
1 'polypeptide(L)'
;MSKGVVLLFLFAATLIVLTLLIMALYSARQKASAAGHLPPSRRPGPTDEALEGRLLEGYQAAGVVLTVLLTVLLPFLYIREPTRQREATSREATESVVLGKQIFQTFCARCHGLNATGGVVKRYVIPGVKGAKPADYPAPNLHEIWQRHQGQDVGQVAWQTIQQGRPPSPMPTWGVRYGGAMNDQQITNLVNYLLSVQSDNKKRPELEFKALSARDAVALVRALRSG
;
A
#
# COMPACT_ATOMS: atom_id res chain seq x y z
N MET A 1 -23.22 4.09 1.13
CA MET A 1 -23.68 5.26 1.92
C MET A 1 -22.98 6.51 1.39
N SER A 2 -23.71 7.61 1.14
CA SER A 2 -23.07 8.86 0.74
C SER A 2 -22.25 9.43 1.90
N LYS A 3 -21.14 10.12 1.59
CA LYS A 3 -20.26 10.75 2.60
C LYS A 3 -21.06 11.70 3.53
N GLY A 4 -22.12 12.32 3.01
CA GLY A 4 -23.00 13.19 3.79
C GLY A 4 -23.81 12.46 4.86
N VAL A 5 -24.28 11.24 4.58
CA VAL A 5 -25.02 10.42 5.55
C VAL A 5 -24.12 9.99 6.71
N VAL A 6 -22.88 9.61 6.42
CA VAL A 6 -21.90 9.24 7.46
C VAL A 6 -21.58 10.44 8.37
N LEU A 7 -21.35 11.61 7.78
CA LEU A 7 -21.12 12.85 8.54
C LEU A 7 -22.30 13.22 9.41
N LEU A 8 -23.52 13.05 8.93
CA LEU A 8 -24.73 13.34 9.68
C LEU A 8 -24.90 12.41 10.89
N PHE A 9 -24.61 11.10 10.72
CA PHE A 9 -24.60 10.15 11.83
C PHE A 9 -23.52 10.45 12.87
N LEU A 10 -22.33 10.83 12.43
CA LEU A 10 -21.24 11.23 13.34
C LEU A 10 -21.61 12.48 14.14
N PHE A 11 -22.21 13.47 13.50
CA PHE A 11 -22.66 14.70 14.16
C PHE A 11 -23.78 14.42 15.17
N ALA A 12 -24.76 13.58 14.81
CA ALA A 12 -25.82 13.18 15.74
C ALA A 12 -25.27 12.40 16.95
N ALA A 13 -24.36 11.45 16.72
CA ALA A 13 -23.73 10.69 17.79
C ALA A 13 -22.92 11.58 18.74
N THR A 14 -22.16 12.55 18.22
CA THR A 14 -21.41 13.51 19.06
C THR A 14 -22.32 14.40 19.88
N LEU A 15 -23.44 14.85 19.33
CA LEU A 15 -24.46 15.63 20.04
C LEU A 15 -25.08 14.82 21.20
N ILE A 16 -25.47 13.58 20.96
CA ILE A 16 -26.05 12.70 21.98
C ILE A 16 -25.06 12.51 23.14
N VAL A 17 -23.82 12.24 22.82
CA VAL A 17 -22.78 12.03 23.83
C VAL A 17 -22.52 13.31 24.62
N LEU A 18 -22.43 14.44 23.96
CA LEU A 18 -22.24 15.75 24.62
C LEU A 18 -23.39 16.04 25.57
N THR A 19 -24.64 15.77 25.18
CA THR A 19 -25.80 15.96 26.05
C THR A 19 -25.76 15.02 27.26
N LEU A 20 -25.40 13.75 27.09
CA LEU A 20 -25.24 12.80 28.20
C LEU A 20 -24.12 13.22 29.16
N LEU A 21 -23.01 13.72 28.64
CA LEU A 21 -21.90 14.23 29.44
C LEU A 21 -22.33 15.46 30.26
N ILE A 22 -23.04 16.40 29.64
CA ILE A 22 -23.56 17.60 30.33
C ILE A 22 -24.55 17.19 31.42
N MET A 23 -25.45 16.25 31.16
CA MET A 23 -26.40 15.73 32.16
C MET A 23 -25.67 15.06 33.33
N ALA A 24 -24.63 14.23 33.05
CA ALA A 24 -23.84 13.61 34.07
C ALA A 24 -23.08 14.62 34.96
N LEU A 25 -22.47 15.62 34.35
CA LEU A 25 -21.79 16.70 35.07
C LEU A 25 -22.75 17.56 35.89
N TYR A 26 -23.96 17.81 35.35
CA TYR A 26 -25.00 18.57 36.07
C TYR A 26 -25.52 17.80 37.28
N SER A 27 -25.78 16.50 37.16
CA SER A 27 -26.21 15.64 38.26
C SER A 27 -25.13 15.51 39.36
N ALA A 28 -23.85 15.40 38.98
CA ALA A 28 -22.74 15.38 39.92
C ALA A 28 -22.60 16.69 40.70
N ARG A 29 -22.83 17.85 40.04
CA ARG A 29 -22.83 19.16 40.72
C ARG A 29 -23.98 19.32 41.70
N GLN A 30 -25.20 18.87 41.36
CA GLN A 30 -26.36 18.94 42.28
C GLN A 30 -26.14 18.11 43.56
N LYS A 31 -25.58 16.90 43.44
CA LYS A 31 -25.21 16.05 44.57
C LYS A 31 -24.18 16.69 45.49
N ALA A 32 -23.15 17.36 44.89
CA ALA A 32 -22.12 18.09 45.64
C ALA A 32 -22.66 19.31 46.40
N SER A 33 -23.63 20.03 45.82
CA SER A 33 -24.27 21.20 46.43
C SER A 33 -25.16 20.80 47.63
N ALA A 34 -25.88 19.67 47.56
CA ALA A 34 -26.73 19.20 48.64
C ALA A 34 -25.95 18.78 49.89
N ALA A 35 -24.71 18.30 49.73
CA ALA A 35 -23.84 17.88 50.85
C ALA A 35 -23.22 19.06 51.63
N GLY A 36 -23.22 20.29 51.06
CA GLY A 36 -22.53 21.45 51.64
C GLY A 36 -23.26 22.16 52.80
N HIS A 37 -24.51 21.85 53.06
CA HIS A 37 -25.34 22.62 54.01
C HIS A 37 -25.24 22.15 55.47
N LEU A 38 -24.59 21.03 55.78
CA LEU A 38 -24.41 20.54 57.16
C LEU A 38 -23.06 20.92 57.73
N PRO A 39 -23.02 21.41 58.99
CA PRO A 39 -21.75 21.69 59.65
C PRO A 39 -20.91 20.41 59.76
N PRO A 40 -19.57 20.50 59.73
CA PRO A 40 -18.67 19.34 59.69
C PRO A 40 -18.88 18.33 60.81
N SER A 41 -19.28 18.77 62.01
CA SER A 41 -19.56 17.95 63.17
C SER A 41 -20.85 17.10 63.13
N ARG A 42 -21.71 17.38 62.17
CA ARG A 42 -22.97 16.66 61.95
C ARG A 42 -23.01 15.89 60.65
N ARG A 43 -21.93 15.84 59.93
CA ARG A 43 -21.87 15.04 58.68
C ARG A 43 -21.72 13.58 59.10
N PRO A 44 -22.65 12.69 58.73
CA PRO A 44 -22.44 11.26 58.91
C PRO A 44 -21.14 10.86 58.12
N GLY A 45 -20.39 9.94 58.72
CA GLY A 45 -19.23 9.36 58.00
C GLY A 45 -19.68 8.75 56.67
N PRO A 46 -18.78 8.61 55.70
CA PRO A 46 -19.14 7.98 54.44
C PRO A 46 -19.64 6.56 54.71
N THR A 47 -20.83 6.23 54.26
CA THR A 47 -21.36 4.88 54.27
C THR A 47 -20.63 4.04 53.20
N ASP A 48 -20.61 2.71 53.41
CA ASP A 48 -20.00 1.79 52.42
C ASP A 48 -20.64 1.99 51.03
N GLU A 49 -21.93 2.27 50.95
CA GLU A 49 -22.65 2.64 49.73
C GLU A 49 -22.12 3.94 49.07
N ALA A 50 -21.70 4.91 49.87
CA ALA A 50 -21.12 6.16 49.33
C ALA A 50 -19.71 5.97 48.81
N LEU A 51 -18.97 5.01 49.35
CA LEU A 51 -17.61 4.65 48.88
C LEU A 51 -17.72 3.79 47.62
N GLU A 52 -18.61 2.82 47.60
CA GLU A 52 -18.85 2.01 46.38
C GLU A 52 -19.46 2.82 45.24
N GLY A 53 -20.33 3.79 45.54
CA GLY A 53 -20.90 4.72 44.55
C GLY A 53 -19.85 5.56 43.84
N ARG A 54 -18.81 6.03 44.54
CA ARG A 54 -17.71 6.79 43.93
C ARG A 54 -16.89 5.96 42.93
N LEU A 55 -16.60 4.72 43.27
CA LEU A 55 -15.89 3.82 42.35
C LEU A 55 -16.75 3.50 41.13
N LEU A 56 -18.01 3.21 41.34
CA LEU A 56 -18.96 2.89 40.28
C LEU A 56 -19.18 4.08 39.33
N GLU A 57 -19.34 5.30 39.89
CA GLU A 57 -19.47 6.54 39.11
C GLU A 57 -18.19 6.81 38.29
N GLY A 58 -17.00 6.49 38.83
CA GLY A 58 -15.73 6.59 38.12
C GLY A 58 -15.65 5.63 36.94
N TYR A 59 -16.02 4.38 37.11
CA TYR A 59 -16.04 3.38 36.04
C TYR A 59 -17.09 3.68 34.98
N GLN A 60 -18.26 4.18 35.37
CA GLN A 60 -19.30 4.63 34.43
C GLN A 60 -18.81 5.81 33.59
N ALA A 61 -18.19 6.82 34.21
CA ALA A 61 -17.63 7.96 33.49
C ALA A 61 -16.53 7.52 32.53
N ALA A 62 -15.63 6.64 32.95
CA ALA A 62 -14.58 6.08 32.09
C ALA A 62 -15.16 5.29 30.91
N GLY A 63 -16.20 4.48 31.17
CA GLY A 63 -16.92 3.74 30.12
C GLY A 63 -17.57 4.65 29.08
N VAL A 64 -18.22 5.72 29.52
CA VAL A 64 -18.81 6.73 28.64
C VAL A 64 -17.73 7.40 27.79
N VAL A 65 -16.65 7.87 28.39
CA VAL A 65 -15.54 8.50 27.66
C VAL A 65 -14.94 7.55 26.62
N LEU A 66 -14.70 6.30 26.99
CA LEU A 66 -14.19 5.29 26.06
C LEU A 66 -15.14 5.02 24.90
N THR A 67 -16.45 4.90 25.18
CA THR A 67 -17.48 4.70 24.16
C THR A 67 -17.52 5.85 23.18
N VAL A 68 -17.45 7.09 23.67
CA VAL A 68 -17.39 8.31 22.85
C VAL A 68 -16.17 8.27 21.94
N LEU A 69 -15.02 8.00 22.53
CA LEU A 69 -13.75 7.99 21.84
C LEU A 69 -13.75 6.95 20.71
N LEU A 70 -14.25 5.75 20.98
CA LEU A 70 -14.39 4.69 19.98
C LEU A 70 -15.44 5.03 18.90
N THR A 71 -16.58 5.62 19.28
CA THR A 71 -17.64 6.00 18.34
C THR A 71 -17.17 7.09 17.36
N VAL A 72 -16.28 7.98 17.77
CA VAL A 72 -15.72 9.03 16.90
C VAL A 72 -14.49 8.54 16.14
N LEU A 73 -13.57 7.87 16.82
CA LEU A 73 -12.29 7.47 16.26
C LEU A 73 -12.43 6.39 15.18
N LEU A 74 -13.24 5.35 15.40
CA LEU A 74 -13.38 4.25 14.45
C LEU A 74 -13.95 4.68 13.11
N PRO A 75 -15.07 5.44 13.02
CA PRO A 75 -15.55 5.97 11.74
C PRO A 75 -14.56 6.94 11.08
N PHE A 76 -13.86 7.76 11.85
CA PHE A 76 -12.84 8.65 11.33
C PHE A 76 -11.68 7.87 10.66
N LEU A 77 -11.17 6.83 11.32
CA LEU A 77 -10.17 5.94 10.75
C LEU A 77 -10.70 5.23 9.51
N TYR A 78 -11.93 4.69 9.57
CA TYR A 78 -12.56 4.01 8.44
C TYR A 78 -12.72 4.91 7.21
N ILE A 79 -13.07 6.19 7.38
CA ILE A 79 -13.20 7.14 6.28
C ILE A 79 -11.83 7.50 5.68
N ARG A 80 -10.78 7.56 6.49
CA ARG A 80 -9.42 7.89 6.04
C ARG A 80 -8.65 6.70 5.46
N GLU A 81 -9.01 5.48 5.86
CA GLU A 81 -8.30 4.27 5.47
C GLU A 81 -8.18 4.08 3.94
N PRO A 82 -9.24 4.25 3.12
CA PRO A 82 -9.13 4.10 1.67
C PRO A 82 -8.13 5.08 1.04
N THR A 83 -8.03 6.30 1.55
CA THR A 83 -7.06 7.29 1.05
C THR A 83 -5.65 6.88 1.43
N ARG A 84 -5.42 6.46 2.67
CA ARG A 84 -4.13 5.98 3.17
C ARG A 84 -3.66 4.76 2.40
N GLN A 85 -4.55 3.80 2.14
CA GLN A 85 -4.23 2.60 1.37
C GLN A 85 -3.85 2.92 -0.07
N ARG A 86 -4.58 3.83 -0.74
CA ARG A 86 -4.25 4.27 -2.10
C ARG A 86 -2.89 4.94 -2.17
N GLU A 87 -2.58 5.80 -1.21
CA GLU A 87 -1.27 6.46 -1.14
C GLU A 87 -0.14 5.45 -0.89
N ALA A 88 -0.33 4.50 0.02
CA ALA A 88 0.63 3.44 0.30
C ALA A 88 0.86 2.58 -0.94
N THR A 89 -0.20 2.11 -1.59
CA THR A 89 -0.13 1.29 -2.81
C THR A 89 0.56 2.05 -3.96
N SER A 90 0.29 3.36 -4.12
CA SER A 90 0.92 4.14 -5.18
C SER A 90 2.42 4.36 -4.93
N ARG A 91 2.83 4.53 -3.68
CA ARG A 91 4.26 4.62 -3.30
C ARG A 91 4.99 3.31 -3.56
N GLU A 92 4.41 2.20 -3.10
CA GLU A 92 4.95 0.86 -3.29
C GLU A 92 5.08 0.50 -4.78
N ALA A 93 4.07 0.82 -5.60
CA ALA A 93 4.13 0.63 -7.04
C ALA A 93 5.25 1.46 -7.68
N THR A 94 5.45 2.71 -7.26
CA THR A 94 6.51 3.57 -7.76
C THR A 94 7.90 3.04 -7.39
N GLU A 95 8.07 2.65 -6.13
CA GLU A 95 9.31 2.07 -5.63
C GLU A 95 9.65 0.78 -6.37
N SER A 96 8.65 -0.09 -6.58
CA SER A 96 8.80 -1.32 -7.35
C SER A 96 9.30 -1.06 -8.78
N VAL A 97 8.77 -0.04 -9.48
CA VAL A 97 9.24 0.35 -10.81
C VAL A 97 10.69 0.86 -10.78
N VAL A 98 11.05 1.66 -9.78
CA VAL A 98 12.42 2.18 -9.63
C VAL A 98 13.42 1.05 -9.39
N LEU A 99 13.10 0.14 -8.46
CA LEU A 99 13.92 -1.04 -8.18
C LEU A 99 14.01 -1.97 -9.40
N GLY A 100 12.90 -2.17 -10.11
CA GLY A 100 12.87 -2.93 -11.35
C GLY A 100 13.74 -2.33 -12.44
N LYS A 101 13.78 -1.00 -12.58
CA LYS A 101 14.69 -0.31 -13.50
C LYS A 101 16.15 -0.55 -13.14
N GLN A 102 16.51 -0.51 -11.87
CA GLN A 102 17.89 -0.78 -11.42
C GLN A 102 18.30 -2.21 -11.75
N ILE A 103 17.43 -3.19 -11.47
CA ILE A 103 17.64 -4.60 -11.81
C ILE A 103 17.82 -4.74 -13.33
N PHE A 104 16.95 -4.10 -14.11
CA PHE A 104 17.03 -4.13 -15.57
C PHE A 104 18.37 -3.60 -16.09
N GLN A 105 18.79 -2.45 -15.59
CA GLN A 105 20.06 -1.82 -16.01
C GLN A 105 21.26 -2.70 -15.66
N THR A 106 21.22 -3.40 -14.56
CA THR A 106 22.33 -4.24 -14.10
C THR A 106 22.42 -5.56 -14.88
N PHE A 107 21.28 -6.22 -15.16
CA PHE A 107 21.27 -7.58 -15.64
C PHE A 107 20.74 -7.75 -17.07
N CYS A 108 19.81 -6.89 -17.51
CA CYS A 108 19.08 -7.07 -18.76
C CYS A 108 19.56 -6.14 -19.88
N ALA A 109 20.01 -4.93 -19.51
CA ALA A 109 20.38 -3.88 -20.47
C ALA A 109 21.52 -4.28 -21.41
N ARG A 110 22.39 -5.17 -20.97
CA ARG A 110 23.50 -5.70 -21.78
C ARG A 110 23.02 -6.35 -23.10
N CYS A 111 21.85 -7.01 -23.07
CA CYS A 111 21.26 -7.65 -24.24
C CYS A 111 20.11 -6.84 -24.85
N HIS A 112 19.25 -6.25 -23.98
CA HIS A 112 18.04 -5.54 -24.40
C HIS A 112 18.22 -4.03 -24.60
N GLY A 113 19.45 -3.51 -24.45
CA GLY A 113 19.73 -2.08 -24.54
C GLY A 113 19.35 -1.31 -23.28
N LEU A 114 19.99 -0.17 -23.02
CA LEU A 114 19.77 0.64 -21.81
C LEU A 114 18.33 1.13 -21.66
N ASN A 115 17.65 1.32 -22.79
CA ASN A 115 16.27 1.80 -22.85
C ASN A 115 15.26 0.69 -23.15
N ALA A 116 15.66 -0.59 -23.06
CA ALA A 116 14.81 -1.75 -23.36
C ALA A 116 14.28 -1.80 -24.82
N THR A 117 14.90 -1.10 -25.75
CA THR A 117 14.52 -1.03 -27.16
C THR A 117 15.03 -2.20 -28.01
N GLY A 118 15.67 -3.16 -27.38
CA GLY A 118 16.30 -4.31 -28.03
C GLY A 118 17.81 -4.11 -28.25
N GLY A 119 18.43 -5.16 -28.73
CA GLY A 119 19.86 -5.20 -28.99
C GLY A 119 20.27 -6.46 -29.73
N VAL A 120 21.57 -6.78 -29.72
CA VAL A 120 22.11 -7.98 -30.36
C VAL A 120 23.14 -8.63 -29.46
N VAL A 121 22.91 -9.91 -29.15
CA VAL A 121 23.92 -10.77 -28.50
C VAL A 121 24.82 -11.33 -29.59
N LYS A 122 26.05 -10.81 -29.65
CA LYS A 122 27.01 -11.19 -30.70
C LYS A 122 27.63 -12.55 -30.41
N ARG A 123 27.88 -13.32 -31.49
CA ARG A 123 28.64 -14.56 -31.47
C ARG A 123 28.11 -15.58 -30.44
N TYR A 124 26.79 -15.69 -30.29
CA TYR A 124 26.18 -16.69 -29.45
C TYR A 124 26.28 -18.09 -30.07
N VAL A 125 26.70 -19.06 -29.27
CA VAL A 125 26.77 -20.48 -29.66
C VAL A 125 25.69 -21.23 -28.87
N ILE A 126 24.79 -21.93 -29.56
CA ILE A 126 23.71 -22.67 -28.91
C ILE A 126 24.33 -23.84 -28.10
N PRO A 127 24.09 -23.84 -26.76
CA PRO A 127 24.64 -24.90 -25.91
C PRO A 127 24.10 -26.28 -26.27
N GLY A 128 24.96 -27.31 -26.19
CA GLY A 128 24.55 -28.71 -26.42
C GLY A 128 24.40 -29.14 -27.88
N VAL A 129 24.56 -28.22 -28.85
CA VAL A 129 24.48 -28.56 -30.28
C VAL A 129 25.89 -28.74 -30.83
N LYS A 130 26.23 -29.96 -31.17
CA LYS A 130 27.53 -30.26 -31.79
C LYS A 130 27.65 -29.56 -33.15
N GLY A 131 28.75 -28.80 -33.34
CA GLY A 131 29.00 -28.08 -34.59
C GLY A 131 28.21 -26.76 -34.71
N ALA A 132 27.57 -26.29 -33.67
CA ALA A 132 26.93 -24.97 -33.68
C ALA A 132 27.96 -23.87 -33.97
N LYS A 133 27.69 -23.04 -34.99
CA LYS A 133 28.56 -21.90 -35.34
C LYS A 133 28.09 -20.67 -34.54
N PRO A 134 29.03 -19.78 -34.13
CA PRO A 134 28.69 -18.54 -33.53
C PRO A 134 27.79 -17.70 -34.48
N ALA A 135 26.64 -17.24 -34.00
CA ALA A 135 25.73 -16.39 -34.75
C ALA A 135 25.29 -15.19 -33.87
N ASP A 136 24.92 -14.10 -34.51
CA ASP A 136 24.33 -12.96 -33.81
C ASP A 136 22.86 -13.23 -33.54
N TYR A 137 22.45 -13.04 -32.27
CA TYR A 137 21.09 -13.31 -31.83
C TYR A 137 20.39 -12.00 -31.42
N PRO A 138 19.32 -11.61 -32.09
CA PRO A 138 18.62 -10.36 -31.79
C PRO A 138 17.86 -10.48 -30.48
N ALA A 139 18.06 -9.53 -29.56
CA ALA A 139 17.24 -9.36 -28.38
C ALA A 139 16.04 -8.45 -28.72
N PRO A 140 14.81 -8.85 -28.38
CA PRO A 140 13.62 -8.11 -28.79
C PRO A 140 13.49 -6.75 -28.08
N ASN A 141 12.79 -5.82 -28.74
CA ASN A 141 12.29 -4.60 -28.15
C ASN A 141 11.24 -4.94 -27.07
N LEU A 142 11.51 -4.52 -25.83
CA LEU A 142 10.64 -4.84 -24.69
C LEU A 142 9.53 -3.81 -24.48
N HIS A 143 9.48 -2.70 -25.23
CA HIS A 143 8.35 -1.78 -25.23
C HIS A 143 7.11 -2.33 -25.97
N GLU A 144 7.26 -3.43 -26.72
CA GLU A 144 6.24 -4.01 -27.57
C GLU A 144 5.80 -5.39 -27.09
N ILE A 145 6.02 -5.73 -25.83
CA ILE A 145 5.60 -7.04 -25.30
C ILE A 145 4.08 -7.19 -25.44
N TRP A 146 3.32 -6.13 -25.13
CA TRP A 146 1.87 -6.10 -25.25
C TRP A 146 1.39 -6.42 -26.66
N GLN A 147 1.99 -5.81 -27.65
CA GLN A 147 1.60 -5.99 -29.05
C GLN A 147 1.85 -7.42 -29.53
N ARG A 148 2.89 -8.08 -29.00
CA ARG A 148 3.24 -9.47 -29.35
C ARG A 148 2.43 -10.52 -28.62
N HIS A 149 1.81 -10.17 -27.49
CA HIS A 149 1.08 -11.08 -26.62
C HIS A 149 -0.37 -10.60 -26.38
N GLN A 150 -1.02 -10.10 -27.43
CA GLN A 150 -2.41 -9.65 -27.37
C GLN A 150 -3.33 -10.78 -26.87
N GLY A 151 -4.25 -10.46 -25.98
CA GLY A 151 -5.17 -11.44 -25.38
C GLY A 151 -4.59 -12.31 -24.25
N GLN A 152 -3.32 -12.08 -23.88
CA GLN A 152 -2.68 -12.74 -22.75
C GLN A 152 -2.40 -11.72 -21.62
N ASP A 153 -2.25 -12.21 -20.39
CA ASP A 153 -1.71 -11.39 -19.29
C ASP A 153 -0.21 -11.18 -19.53
N VAL A 154 0.14 -9.99 -20.00
CA VAL A 154 1.52 -9.62 -20.34
C VAL A 154 2.42 -9.61 -19.13
N GLY A 155 1.89 -9.26 -17.94
CA GLY A 155 2.64 -9.36 -16.69
C GLY A 155 3.03 -10.80 -16.40
N GLN A 156 2.09 -11.71 -16.51
CA GLN A 156 2.31 -13.15 -16.32
C GLN A 156 3.29 -13.73 -17.34
N VAL A 157 3.12 -13.38 -18.63
CA VAL A 157 4.03 -13.82 -19.70
C VAL A 157 5.45 -13.32 -19.46
N ALA A 158 5.64 -12.06 -19.09
CA ALA A 158 6.93 -11.49 -18.78
C ALA A 158 7.55 -12.18 -17.54
N TRP A 159 6.74 -12.37 -16.50
CA TRP A 159 7.17 -13.01 -15.27
C TRP A 159 7.68 -14.45 -15.48
N GLN A 160 6.89 -15.27 -16.21
CA GLN A 160 7.29 -16.64 -16.55
C GLN A 160 8.53 -16.68 -17.44
N THR A 161 8.59 -15.79 -18.45
CA THR A 161 9.71 -15.70 -19.36
C THR A 161 11.02 -15.35 -18.63
N ILE A 162 10.97 -14.44 -17.67
CA ILE A 162 12.13 -14.04 -16.86
C ILE A 162 12.53 -15.19 -15.93
N GLN A 163 11.57 -15.81 -15.27
CA GLN A 163 11.85 -16.93 -14.37
C GLN A 163 12.56 -18.09 -15.08
N GLN A 164 11.99 -18.53 -16.18
CA GLN A 164 12.40 -19.77 -16.87
C GLN A 164 13.48 -19.54 -17.92
N GLY A 165 13.67 -18.29 -18.37
CA GLY A 165 14.49 -18.01 -19.53
C GLY A 165 13.83 -18.47 -20.84
N ARG A 166 14.60 -18.50 -21.90
CA ARG A 166 14.13 -18.96 -23.24
C ARG A 166 15.16 -19.85 -23.92
N PRO A 167 15.41 -21.06 -23.44
CA PRO A 167 16.28 -21.98 -24.17
C PRO A 167 15.64 -22.36 -25.52
N PRO A 168 16.41 -22.49 -26.61
CA PRO A 168 17.85 -22.38 -26.71
C PRO A 168 18.40 -20.96 -26.99
N SER A 169 17.59 -19.91 -26.76
CA SER A 169 18.06 -18.53 -26.95
C SER A 169 19.08 -18.13 -25.86
N PRO A 170 19.83 -17.02 -26.06
CA PRO A 170 20.80 -16.55 -25.06
C PRO A 170 20.17 -15.97 -23.79
N MET A 171 18.83 -15.95 -23.67
CA MET A 171 18.16 -15.47 -22.47
C MET A 171 18.20 -16.53 -21.35
N PRO A 172 19.00 -16.31 -20.27
CA PRO A 172 19.13 -17.28 -19.19
C PRO A 172 17.91 -17.30 -18.28
N THR A 173 17.81 -18.33 -17.46
CA THR A 173 16.88 -18.39 -16.33
C THR A 173 17.31 -17.40 -15.25
N TRP A 174 16.38 -16.62 -14.72
CA TRP A 174 16.66 -15.68 -13.64
C TRP A 174 16.05 -16.09 -12.31
N GLY A 175 14.95 -16.85 -12.32
CA GLY A 175 14.25 -17.27 -11.10
C GLY A 175 15.01 -18.31 -10.28
N VAL A 176 15.10 -18.10 -8.97
CA VAL A 176 15.74 -19.05 -8.03
C VAL A 176 15.16 -20.46 -8.18
N ARG A 177 13.85 -20.58 -8.44
CA ARG A 177 13.19 -21.89 -8.64
C ARG A 177 13.72 -22.68 -9.84
N TYR A 178 14.35 -21.99 -10.77
CA TYR A 178 14.89 -22.57 -12.00
C TYR A 178 16.43 -22.47 -12.06
N GLY A 179 17.07 -22.23 -10.91
CA GLY A 179 18.52 -22.14 -10.80
C GLY A 179 19.11 -20.76 -11.14
N GLY A 180 18.27 -19.73 -11.27
CA GLY A 180 18.69 -18.33 -11.43
C GLY A 180 19.02 -17.66 -10.10
N ALA A 181 19.33 -16.35 -10.15
CA ALA A 181 19.79 -15.58 -9.01
C ALA A 181 18.75 -14.60 -8.43
N MET A 182 17.55 -14.47 -9.04
CA MET A 182 16.54 -13.51 -8.63
C MET A 182 15.40 -14.17 -7.86
N ASN A 183 15.04 -13.59 -6.73
CA ASN A 183 13.83 -13.97 -6.00
C ASN A 183 12.56 -13.44 -6.68
N ASP A 184 11.38 -13.93 -6.25
CA ASP A 184 10.09 -13.60 -6.85
C ASP A 184 9.79 -12.09 -6.76
N GLN A 185 10.19 -11.40 -5.67
CA GLN A 185 10.00 -9.96 -5.52
C GLN A 185 10.85 -9.15 -6.51
N GLN A 186 12.09 -9.54 -6.71
CA GLN A 186 12.96 -8.89 -7.70
C GLN A 186 12.41 -9.03 -9.12
N ILE A 187 11.88 -10.21 -9.46
CA ILE A 187 11.23 -10.44 -10.75
C ILE A 187 9.95 -9.63 -10.86
N THR A 188 9.15 -9.54 -9.80
CA THR A 188 7.94 -8.70 -9.77
C THR A 188 8.29 -7.23 -10.01
N ASN A 189 9.32 -6.71 -9.33
CA ASN A 189 9.79 -5.34 -9.55
C ASN A 189 10.24 -5.12 -11.00
N LEU A 190 10.98 -6.06 -11.56
CA LEU A 190 11.42 -6.03 -12.95
C LEU A 190 10.24 -6.03 -13.94
N VAL A 191 9.23 -6.87 -13.70
CA VAL A 191 8.01 -6.92 -14.51
C VAL A 191 7.25 -5.60 -14.42
N ASN A 192 7.10 -5.01 -13.23
CA ASN A 192 6.46 -3.71 -13.04
C ASN A 192 7.18 -2.61 -13.84
N TYR A 193 8.51 -2.62 -13.86
CA TYR A 193 9.28 -1.71 -14.72
C TYR A 193 8.98 -1.97 -16.21
N LEU A 194 9.00 -3.22 -16.68
CA LEU A 194 8.70 -3.54 -18.07
C LEU A 194 7.29 -3.16 -18.48
N LEU A 195 6.31 -3.31 -17.58
CA LEU A 195 4.94 -2.86 -17.82
C LEU A 195 4.84 -1.33 -17.88
N SER A 196 5.65 -0.62 -17.12
CA SER A 196 5.66 0.85 -17.11
C SER A 196 6.21 1.47 -18.41
N VAL A 197 7.05 0.74 -19.14
CA VAL A 197 7.68 1.21 -20.39
C VAL A 197 6.98 0.74 -21.66
N GLN A 198 5.83 0.02 -21.55
CA GLN A 198 5.07 -0.40 -22.73
C GLN A 198 4.57 0.78 -23.53
N SER A 199 4.72 0.76 -24.86
CA SER A 199 4.34 1.84 -25.78
C SER A 199 2.83 2.08 -25.84
N ASP A 200 2.02 1.09 -25.52
CA ASP A 200 0.53 1.14 -25.59
C ASP A 200 -0.16 1.21 -24.21
N ASN A 201 0.48 1.84 -23.26
CA ASN A 201 0.03 1.95 -21.86
C ASN A 201 -1.32 2.66 -21.67
N LYS A 202 -1.83 3.35 -22.70
CA LYS A 202 -3.08 4.13 -22.67
C LYS A 202 -4.36 3.31 -22.84
N LYS A 203 -4.27 2.03 -23.23
CA LYS A 203 -5.43 1.21 -23.57
C LYS A 203 -5.78 0.11 -22.56
N ARG A 204 -5.16 0.10 -21.37
CA ARG A 204 -5.42 -0.92 -20.36
C ARG A 204 -6.38 -0.42 -19.29
N PRO A 205 -7.63 -0.88 -19.25
CA PRO A 205 -8.51 -0.66 -18.11
C PRO A 205 -8.15 -1.52 -16.88
N GLU A 206 -7.36 -2.57 -17.04
CA GLU A 206 -7.07 -3.56 -15.98
C GLU A 206 -5.88 -3.24 -15.11
N LEU A 207 -4.98 -2.40 -15.57
CA LEU A 207 -3.93 -1.84 -14.73
C LEU A 207 -4.37 -0.42 -14.34
N GLU A 208 -5.29 -0.30 -13.41
CA GLU A 208 -5.41 0.90 -12.55
C GLU A 208 -4.17 1.08 -11.63
N PHE A 209 -3.04 0.60 -12.01
CA PHE A 209 -1.80 1.29 -11.76
C PHE A 209 -1.91 2.58 -12.57
N LYS A 210 -2.41 3.61 -11.96
CA LYS A 210 -2.20 4.97 -12.43
C LYS A 210 -0.70 5.03 -12.69
N ALA A 211 -0.30 4.75 -13.94
CA ALA A 211 1.09 4.75 -14.33
C ALA A 211 1.58 6.14 -13.93
N LEU A 212 2.33 6.21 -12.85
CA LEU A 212 3.04 7.41 -12.49
C LEU A 212 3.75 7.80 -13.76
N SER A 213 3.41 8.96 -14.31
CA SER A 213 4.03 9.41 -15.54
C SER A 213 5.53 9.31 -15.34
N ALA A 214 6.29 9.06 -16.39
CA ALA A 214 7.76 9.03 -16.29
C ALA A 214 8.30 10.31 -15.61
N ARG A 215 7.52 11.40 -15.61
CA ARG A 215 7.79 12.65 -14.88
C ARG A 215 7.68 12.49 -13.38
N ASP A 216 6.69 11.76 -12.89
CA ASP A 216 6.49 11.55 -11.44
C ASP A 216 7.55 10.60 -10.87
N ALA A 217 7.94 9.57 -11.64
CA ALA A 217 9.05 8.69 -11.28
C ALA A 217 10.39 9.45 -11.23
N VAL A 218 10.64 10.36 -12.18
CA VAL A 218 11.85 11.23 -12.20
C VAL A 218 11.82 12.22 -11.04
N ALA A 219 10.67 12.78 -10.69
CA ALA A 219 10.52 13.69 -9.55
C ALA A 219 10.82 12.97 -8.23
N LEU A 220 10.33 11.72 -8.08
CA LEU A 220 10.60 10.90 -6.89
C LEU A 220 12.08 10.53 -6.78
N VAL A 221 12.73 10.15 -7.89
CA VAL A 221 14.18 9.84 -7.90
C VAL A 221 15.01 11.09 -7.54
N ARG A 222 14.59 12.29 -7.96
CA ARG A 222 15.22 13.53 -7.52
C ARG A 222 15.03 13.79 -6.02
N ALA A 223 13.82 13.58 -5.50
CA ALA A 223 13.53 13.76 -4.08
C ALA A 223 14.33 12.80 -3.19
N LEU A 224 14.52 11.56 -3.63
CA LEU A 224 15.31 10.55 -2.89
C LEU A 224 16.84 10.80 -2.97
N ARG A 225 17.32 11.62 -3.93
CA ARG A 225 18.75 12.00 -4.03
C ARG A 225 19.10 13.25 -3.23
N SER A 226 18.13 14.04 -2.81
CA SER A 226 18.30 15.30 -2.09
C SER A 226 18.09 15.21 -0.57
N GLY A 227 17.77 14.06 -0.05
CA GLY A 227 17.70 13.71 1.38
C GLY A 227 18.79 12.71 1.75
#